data_4c6759166c62de7571318e58517e0d12
#
_entry.id   4c6759166c62de7571318e58517e0d12
#
_cell.length_a   1.000
_cell.length_b   1.000
_cell.length_c   1.000
_cell.angle_alpha   90.00
_cell.angle_beta   90.00
_cell.angle_gamma   90.00
#
_symmetry.space_group_name_H-M   'P 1'
#
loop_
_entity.id
_entity.type
_entity.pdbx_description
1 polymer ?
#
loop_
_entity_poly.entity_id
_entity_poly.type
_entity_poly.pdbx_seq_one_letter_code
_entity_poly.pdbx_strand_id
1 'polypeptide(L)'
;MNWQTVLTELAQNVDDVNDEALLGLVNQSERIFLAGAGRSGLALKSFAMRLTQLGKQAFVVGETTTPAITASDVLVIASSSGETTQLVQFAATASDVGATIWLWSTGTDSTIARQSQFVTLLAGKSKFADADTATKQPMGSLFEQSVWLFGDIFTMNYMQHYQITESFMKARHSNLE
;
A
#
# COMPACT_ATOMS: atom_id res chain seq x y z
N MET A 1 -16.76 7.67 20.70
CA MET A 1 -16.42 7.63 19.26
C MET A 1 -17.57 6.98 18.52
N ASN A 2 -17.95 7.49 17.35
CA ASN A 2 -19.03 6.95 16.54
C ASN A 2 -18.57 6.91 15.07
N TRP A 3 -19.41 6.34 14.20
CA TRP A 3 -19.14 6.25 12.76
C TRP A 3 -18.80 7.59 12.12
N GLN A 4 -19.53 8.67 12.48
CA GLN A 4 -19.30 10.00 11.91
C GLN A 4 -17.89 10.51 12.20
N THR A 5 -17.36 10.29 13.41
CA THR A 5 -15.99 10.67 13.76
C THR A 5 -14.97 9.96 12.88
N VAL A 6 -15.12 8.64 12.71
CA VAL A 6 -14.21 7.83 11.88
C VAL A 6 -14.26 8.28 10.41
N LEU A 7 -15.46 8.47 9.87
CA LEU A 7 -15.64 8.90 8.47
C LEU A 7 -15.07 10.30 8.23
N THR A 8 -15.23 11.22 9.20
CA THR A 8 -14.67 12.58 9.09
C THR A 8 -13.14 12.55 9.09
N GLU A 9 -12.53 11.70 9.91
CA GLU A 9 -11.07 11.55 9.92
C GLU A 9 -10.55 10.89 8.63
N LEU A 10 -11.27 9.90 8.10
CA LEU A 10 -10.93 9.26 6.83
C LEU A 10 -11.06 10.22 5.64
N ALA A 11 -12.03 11.14 5.68
CA ALA A 11 -12.19 12.15 4.63
C ALA A 11 -11.02 13.14 4.52
N GLN A 12 -10.11 13.16 5.50
CA GLN A 12 -8.87 13.95 5.43
C GLN A 12 -7.82 13.36 4.47
N ASN A 13 -8.02 12.13 3.97
CA ASN A 13 -7.16 11.48 2.98
C ASN A 13 -7.39 11.94 1.53
N VAL A 14 -7.90 13.12 1.31
CA VAL A 14 -8.44 13.54 0.01
C VAL A 14 -7.38 14.09 -0.94
N ASP A 15 -6.15 13.64 -0.89
CA ASP A 15 -5.21 13.94 -1.97
C ASP A 15 -5.52 13.06 -3.18
N ASP A 16 -5.42 13.66 -4.36
CA ASP A 16 -5.84 13.08 -5.63
C ASP A 16 -5.12 11.74 -5.89
N VAL A 17 -5.85 10.63 -5.75
CA VAL A 17 -5.35 9.27 -5.96
C VAL A 17 -5.15 8.98 -7.47
N ASN A 18 -5.44 9.93 -8.34
CA ASN A 18 -5.26 9.86 -9.79
C ASN A 18 -3.83 10.22 -10.22
N ASP A 19 -2.83 9.64 -9.60
CA ASP A 19 -1.44 9.79 -10.03
C ASP A 19 -1.19 8.86 -11.24
N GLU A 20 -1.15 9.45 -12.45
CA GLU A 20 -0.89 8.72 -13.70
C GLU A 20 0.46 7.98 -13.66
N ALA A 21 1.45 8.49 -12.94
CA ALA A 21 2.74 7.84 -12.78
C ALA A 21 2.60 6.53 -11.98
N LEU A 22 1.79 6.52 -10.92
CA LEU A 22 1.53 5.32 -10.12
C LEU A 22 0.66 4.30 -10.88
N LEU A 23 -0.34 4.77 -11.62
CA LEU A 23 -1.12 3.90 -12.52
C LEU A 23 -0.22 3.27 -13.58
N GLY A 24 0.67 4.05 -14.19
CA GLY A 24 1.68 3.60 -15.14
C GLY A 24 2.66 2.61 -14.54
N LEU A 25 3.16 2.86 -13.32
CA LEU A 25 4.05 1.96 -12.58
C LEU A 25 3.40 0.57 -12.42
N VAL A 26 2.18 0.52 -11.89
CA VAL A 26 1.46 -0.74 -11.71
C VAL A 26 1.16 -1.40 -13.05
N ASN A 27 0.82 -0.63 -14.10
CA ASN A 27 0.52 -1.20 -15.41
C ASN A 27 1.73 -1.86 -16.07
N GLN A 28 2.90 -1.25 -15.98
CA GLN A 28 4.14 -1.75 -16.59
C GLN A 28 4.76 -2.90 -15.79
N SER A 29 4.46 -3.01 -14.49
CA SER A 29 5.01 -4.06 -13.65
C SER A 29 4.19 -5.34 -13.77
N GLU A 30 4.86 -6.46 -14.00
CA GLU A 30 4.24 -7.79 -13.97
C GLU A 30 4.14 -8.31 -12.54
N ARG A 31 5.22 -8.17 -11.76
CA ARG A 31 5.34 -8.66 -10.39
C ARG A 31 5.38 -7.51 -9.40
N ILE A 32 4.54 -7.59 -8.39
CA ILE A 32 4.42 -6.58 -7.33
C ILE A 32 4.52 -7.27 -5.98
N PHE A 33 5.49 -6.86 -5.19
CA PHE A 33 5.72 -7.36 -3.84
C PHE A 33 5.09 -6.39 -2.83
N LEU A 34 4.47 -6.91 -1.78
CA LEU A 34 3.77 -6.10 -0.78
C LEU A 34 4.28 -6.44 0.61
N ALA A 35 4.73 -5.43 1.35
CA ALA A 35 5.28 -5.57 2.68
C ALA A 35 4.63 -4.59 3.67
N GLY A 36 4.20 -5.12 4.80
CA GLY A 36 3.63 -4.33 5.91
C GLY A 36 3.65 -5.12 7.19
N ALA A 37 3.75 -4.45 8.33
CA ALA A 37 3.78 -5.08 9.64
C ALA A 37 2.43 -4.95 10.35
N GLY A 38 2.03 -5.99 11.09
CA GLY A 38 0.81 -5.97 11.91
C GLY A 38 -0.44 -5.67 11.08
N ARG A 39 -1.32 -4.79 11.57
CA ARG A 39 -2.60 -4.44 10.95
C ARG A 39 -2.43 -3.71 9.61
N SER A 40 -1.37 -2.90 9.44
CA SER A 40 -1.04 -2.28 8.15
C SER A 40 -0.74 -3.35 7.09
N GLY A 41 -0.03 -4.43 7.46
CA GLY A 41 0.20 -5.58 6.59
C GLY A 41 -1.09 -6.32 6.22
N LEU A 42 -2.03 -6.48 7.17
CA LEU A 42 -3.34 -7.07 6.89
C LEU A 42 -4.14 -6.21 5.90
N ALA A 43 -4.15 -4.89 6.08
CA ALA A 43 -4.80 -3.97 5.16
C ALA A 43 -4.15 -4.02 3.76
N LEU A 44 -2.82 -4.06 3.69
CA LEU A 44 -2.10 -4.14 2.41
C LEU A 44 -2.31 -5.48 1.69
N LYS A 45 -2.57 -6.59 2.41
CA LYS A 45 -2.94 -7.88 1.80
C LYS A 45 -4.25 -7.81 1.01
N SER A 46 -5.19 -6.97 1.42
CA SER A 46 -6.41 -6.73 0.63
C SER A 46 -6.10 -6.14 -0.75
N PHE A 47 -5.13 -5.23 -0.82
CA PHE A 47 -4.66 -4.68 -2.08
C PHE A 47 -3.91 -5.72 -2.93
N ALA A 48 -3.12 -6.62 -2.31
CA ALA A 48 -2.49 -7.73 -3.03
C ALA A 48 -3.52 -8.59 -3.77
N MET A 49 -4.66 -8.89 -3.12
CA MET A 49 -5.76 -9.62 -3.76
C MET A 49 -6.35 -8.83 -4.94
N ARG A 50 -6.55 -7.51 -4.80
CA ARG A 50 -7.01 -6.65 -5.91
C ARG A 50 -6.05 -6.67 -7.09
N LEU A 51 -4.75 -6.57 -6.83
CA LEU A 51 -3.72 -6.64 -7.89
C LEU A 51 -3.78 -7.99 -8.64
N THR A 52 -3.97 -9.10 -7.93
CA THR A 52 -4.17 -10.42 -8.56
C THR A 52 -5.42 -10.42 -9.44
N GLN A 53 -6.53 -9.87 -8.98
CA GLN A 53 -7.77 -9.75 -9.76
C GLN A 53 -7.59 -8.82 -10.98
N LEU A 54 -6.72 -7.80 -10.88
CA LEU A 54 -6.31 -6.94 -12.00
C LEU A 54 -5.36 -7.64 -12.98
N GLY A 55 -4.95 -8.88 -12.72
CA GLY A 55 -4.10 -9.69 -13.59
C GLY A 55 -2.60 -9.56 -13.32
N LYS A 56 -2.21 -8.96 -12.18
CA LYS A 56 -0.81 -8.86 -11.74
C LYS A 56 -0.39 -10.06 -10.90
N GLN A 57 0.89 -10.36 -10.87
CA GLN A 57 1.48 -11.32 -9.94
C GLN A 57 1.81 -10.58 -8.63
N ALA A 58 0.93 -10.70 -7.64
CA ALA A 58 1.11 -10.07 -6.33
C ALA A 58 1.67 -11.07 -5.31
N PHE A 59 2.76 -10.67 -4.63
CA PHE A 59 3.43 -11.49 -3.63
C PHE A 59 3.48 -10.76 -2.29
N VAL A 60 2.99 -11.40 -1.24
CA VAL A 60 3.10 -10.86 0.11
C VAL A 60 4.43 -11.30 0.71
N VAL A 61 5.28 -10.32 1.04
CA VAL A 61 6.60 -10.60 1.61
C VAL A 61 6.47 -11.31 2.95
N GLY A 62 7.20 -12.41 3.12
CA GLY A 62 7.13 -13.26 4.29
C GLY A 62 6.27 -14.52 4.13
N GLU A 63 5.54 -14.67 3.02
CA GLU A 63 4.91 -15.94 2.66
C GLU A 63 5.95 -16.88 2.05
N THR A 64 5.82 -18.19 2.34
CA THR A 64 6.84 -19.19 1.98
C THR A 64 7.05 -19.34 0.48
N THR A 65 6.08 -18.95 -0.33
CA THR A 65 6.12 -19.01 -1.79
C THR A 65 6.58 -17.70 -2.45
N THR A 66 6.97 -16.69 -1.66
CA THR A 66 7.45 -15.41 -2.19
C THR A 66 8.77 -15.62 -2.94
N PRO A 67 8.86 -15.31 -4.24
CA PRO A 67 10.10 -15.45 -5.00
C PRO A 67 11.10 -14.33 -4.67
N ALA A 68 12.32 -14.44 -5.19
CA ALA A 68 13.30 -13.36 -5.10
C ALA A 68 12.83 -12.14 -5.91
N ILE A 69 12.99 -10.95 -5.33
CA ILE A 69 12.75 -9.65 -6.00
C ILE A 69 13.90 -9.31 -6.94
N THR A 70 13.61 -8.65 -8.05
CA THR A 70 14.58 -8.22 -9.07
C THR A 70 14.38 -6.75 -9.46
N ALA A 71 15.28 -6.20 -10.27
CA ALA A 71 15.24 -4.81 -10.71
C ALA A 71 13.98 -4.44 -11.55
N SER A 72 13.28 -5.40 -12.12
CA SER A 72 12.04 -5.17 -12.89
C SER A 72 10.77 -5.16 -12.03
N ASP A 73 10.90 -5.39 -10.72
CA ASP A 73 9.78 -5.55 -9.82
C ASP A 73 9.47 -4.24 -9.05
N VAL A 74 8.30 -4.21 -8.45
CA VAL A 74 7.89 -3.14 -7.53
C VAL A 74 7.71 -3.72 -6.13
N LEU A 75 8.26 -3.04 -5.12
CA LEU A 75 7.97 -3.29 -3.72
C LEU A 75 7.08 -2.19 -3.16
N VAL A 76 5.83 -2.52 -2.84
CA VAL A 76 4.90 -1.65 -2.12
C VAL A 76 5.07 -1.88 -0.63
N ILE A 77 5.35 -0.81 0.14
CA ILE A 77 5.49 -0.89 1.60
C ILE A 77 4.44 -0.02 2.27
N ALA A 78 3.65 -0.57 3.19
CA ALA A 78 2.79 0.20 4.08
C ALA A 78 3.42 0.31 5.48
N SER A 79 3.90 1.52 5.80
CA SER A 79 4.54 1.82 7.09
C SER A 79 4.25 3.25 7.52
N SER A 80 3.42 3.41 8.55
CA SER A 80 3.07 4.74 9.07
C SER A 80 4.30 5.58 9.45
N SER A 81 5.28 4.99 10.13
CA SER A 81 6.51 5.69 10.54
C SER A 81 7.62 5.67 9.47
N GLY A 82 7.57 4.72 8.54
CA GLY A 82 8.70 4.44 7.65
C GLY A 82 10.00 3.97 8.33
N GLU A 83 9.90 3.52 9.60
CA GLU A 83 11.06 3.16 10.44
C GLU A 83 10.96 1.74 11.03
N THR A 84 9.98 0.94 10.64
CA THR A 84 9.87 -0.44 11.11
C THR A 84 11.06 -1.26 10.63
N THR A 85 11.90 -1.75 11.54
CA THR A 85 13.21 -2.37 11.26
C THR A 85 13.15 -3.43 10.15
N GLN A 86 12.19 -4.34 10.21
CA GLN A 86 12.05 -5.39 9.18
C GLN A 86 11.71 -4.80 7.80
N LEU A 87 10.84 -3.77 7.75
CA LEU A 87 10.47 -3.12 6.50
C LEU A 87 11.61 -2.27 5.93
N VAL A 88 12.44 -1.66 6.79
CA VAL A 88 13.70 -0.99 6.39
C VAL A 88 14.66 -1.98 5.73
N GLN A 89 14.79 -3.20 6.27
CA GLN A 89 15.63 -4.24 5.67
C GLN A 89 15.08 -4.69 4.30
N PHE A 90 13.75 -4.83 4.15
CA PHE A 90 13.15 -5.16 2.86
C PHE A 90 13.36 -4.05 1.84
N ALA A 91 13.23 -2.77 2.25
CA ALA A 91 13.51 -1.63 1.38
C ALA A 91 14.98 -1.62 0.93
N ALA A 92 15.92 -1.85 1.85
CA ALA A 92 17.34 -1.94 1.51
C ALA A 92 17.62 -3.04 0.49
N THR A 93 17.09 -4.26 0.71
CA THR A 93 17.23 -5.37 -0.25
C THR A 93 16.67 -5.03 -1.62
N ALA A 94 15.48 -4.39 -1.68
CA ALA A 94 14.87 -3.99 -2.94
C ALA A 94 15.70 -2.91 -3.65
N SER A 95 16.22 -1.94 -2.90
CA SER A 95 17.11 -0.89 -3.41
C SER A 95 18.42 -1.48 -3.97
N ASP A 96 19.04 -2.43 -3.26
CA ASP A 96 20.29 -3.05 -3.67
C ASP A 96 20.18 -3.82 -4.99
N VAL A 97 19.01 -4.41 -5.28
CA VAL A 97 18.76 -5.09 -6.56
C VAL A 97 18.20 -4.15 -7.64
N GLY A 98 17.94 -2.88 -7.31
CA GLY A 98 17.42 -1.88 -8.25
C GLY A 98 15.91 -1.95 -8.48
N ALA A 99 15.14 -2.61 -7.61
CA ALA A 99 13.68 -2.64 -7.68
C ALA A 99 13.07 -1.29 -7.33
N THR A 100 11.93 -0.96 -7.90
CA THR A 100 11.20 0.27 -7.57
C THR A 100 10.49 0.11 -6.22
N ILE A 101 10.66 1.08 -5.33
CA ILE A 101 10.00 1.11 -4.02
C ILE A 101 8.89 2.17 -4.02
N TRP A 102 7.68 1.75 -3.65
CA TRP A 102 6.53 2.62 -3.44
C TRP A 102 6.08 2.55 -1.99
N LEU A 103 6.34 3.61 -1.24
CA LEU A 103 5.98 3.71 0.18
C LEU A 103 4.61 4.37 0.37
N TRP A 104 3.76 3.77 1.20
CA TRP A 104 2.54 4.35 1.77
C TRP A 104 2.82 4.69 3.23
N SER A 105 2.80 5.98 3.57
CA SER A 105 3.25 6.44 4.89
C SER A 105 2.47 7.68 5.36
N THR A 106 2.68 8.08 6.61
CA THR A 106 2.15 9.35 7.14
C THR A 106 3.12 10.53 7.00
N GLY A 107 4.32 10.29 6.45
CA GLY A 107 5.34 11.32 6.26
C GLY A 107 6.37 10.93 5.20
N THR A 108 7.12 11.93 4.74
CA THR A 108 8.15 11.78 3.70
C THR A 108 9.57 11.73 4.24
N ASP A 109 9.78 12.00 5.53
CA ASP A 109 11.11 11.99 6.15
C ASP A 109 11.27 10.73 7.02
N SER A 110 11.69 9.64 6.37
CA SER A 110 11.98 8.38 7.06
C SER A 110 13.04 7.58 6.30
N THR A 111 13.61 6.57 6.96
CA THR A 111 14.61 5.70 6.35
C THR A 111 14.09 5.00 5.09
N ILE A 112 12.84 4.53 5.08
CA ILE A 112 12.25 3.92 3.89
C ILE A 112 11.93 4.99 2.84
N ALA A 113 11.42 6.17 3.23
CA ALA A 113 11.08 7.24 2.29
C ALA A 113 12.30 7.69 1.47
N ARG A 114 13.47 7.79 2.10
CA ARG A 114 14.73 8.15 1.41
C ARG A 114 15.19 7.13 0.37
N GLN A 115 14.70 5.89 0.42
CA GLN A 115 15.00 4.82 -0.53
C GLN A 115 13.90 4.66 -1.59
N SER A 116 12.76 5.33 -1.42
CA SER A 116 11.57 5.14 -2.25
C SER A 116 11.54 6.10 -3.43
N GLN A 117 11.21 5.59 -4.62
CA GLN A 117 10.96 6.38 -5.81
C GLN A 117 9.59 7.04 -5.78
N PHE A 118 8.63 6.43 -5.07
CA PHE A 118 7.27 6.96 -4.88
C PHE A 118 6.89 6.91 -3.41
N VAL A 119 6.28 8.00 -2.92
CA VAL A 119 5.72 8.07 -1.57
C VAL A 119 4.29 8.58 -1.66
N THR A 120 3.34 7.78 -1.19
CA THR A 120 1.95 8.20 -1.04
C THR A 120 1.69 8.55 0.42
N LEU A 121 1.26 9.78 0.66
CA LEU A 121 0.88 10.24 2.00
C LEU A 121 -0.55 9.83 2.31
N LEU A 122 -0.73 9.11 3.41
CA LEU A 122 -2.02 8.69 3.92
C LEU A 122 -2.27 9.29 5.31
N ALA A 123 -3.53 9.66 5.60
CA ALA A 123 -3.89 10.16 6.90
C ALA A 123 -3.65 9.10 7.99
N GLY A 124 -3.19 9.57 9.12
CA GLY A 124 -2.88 8.73 10.26
C GLY A 124 -1.82 9.35 11.15
N LYS A 125 -1.42 8.59 12.16
CA LYS A 125 -0.26 8.91 12.99
C LYS A 125 0.60 7.66 13.18
N SER A 126 1.89 7.86 13.36
CA SER A 126 2.74 6.81 13.88
C SER A 126 2.27 6.43 15.30
N LYS A 127 2.27 5.15 15.63
CA LYS A 127 1.95 4.66 16.98
C LYS A 127 2.89 5.19 18.07
N PHE A 128 4.00 5.80 17.68
CA PHE A 128 5.00 6.42 18.53
C PHE A 128 4.88 7.96 18.59
N ALA A 129 3.93 8.57 17.83
CA ALA A 129 3.68 9.99 17.88
C ALA A 129 2.96 10.38 19.17
N ASP A 130 3.23 11.59 19.66
CA ASP A 130 2.60 12.14 20.85
C ASP A 130 1.07 12.24 20.74
N ALA A 131 0.39 12.26 21.90
CA ALA A 131 -1.07 12.14 21.99
C ALA A 131 -1.86 13.27 21.30
N ASP A 132 -1.22 14.41 20.99
CA ASP A 132 -1.85 15.62 20.46
C ASP A 132 -1.95 15.65 18.93
N THR A 133 -2.08 14.50 18.30
CA THR A 133 -2.06 14.36 16.87
C THR A 133 -3.45 14.25 16.24
N ALA A 134 -3.52 14.46 14.94
CA ALA A 134 -4.67 14.64 14.06
C ALA A 134 -5.80 13.57 14.11
N THR A 135 -5.75 12.59 15.00
CA THR A 135 -6.77 11.53 15.10
C THR A 135 -7.13 11.21 16.55
N LYS A 136 -8.42 10.98 16.79
CA LYS A 136 -8.97 10.47 18.06
C LYS A 136 -8.93 8.94 18.14
N GLN A 137 -8.59 8.27 17.03
CA GLN A 137 -8.53 6.81 16.98
C GLN A 137 -7.25 6.31 17.64
N PRO A 138 -7.29 5.14 18.33
CA PRO A 138 -6.14 4.60 19.03
C PRO A 138 -5.08 4.07 18.05
N MET A 139 -3.81 4.12 18.46
CA MET A 139 -2.69 3.51 17.77
C MET A 139 -2.58 4.01 16.31
N GLY A 140 -2.41 3.11 15.35
CA GLY A 140 -2.37 3.38 13.92
C GLY A 140 -3.69 3.19 13.18
N SER A 141 -4.83 3.16 13.88
CA SER A 141 -6.12 2.76 13.28
C SER A 141 -6.50 3.58 12.05
N LEU A 142 -6.33 4.91 12.10
CA LEU A 142 -6.64 5.75 10.94
C LEU A 142 -5.74 5.42 9.75
N PHE A 143 -4.44 5.23 9.96
CA PHE A 143 -3.51 4.85 8.89
C PHE A 143 -3.88 3.49 8.27
N GLU A 144 -4.19 2.49 9.09
CA GLU A 144 -4.54 1.15 8.63
C GLU A 144 -5.82 1.14 7.79
N GLN A 145 -6.82 1.93 8.19
CA GLN A 145 -8.06 2.14 7.43
C GLN A 145 -7.79 2.89 6.13
N SER A 146 -6.90 3.90 6.17
CA SER A 146 -6.47 4.65 5.00
C SER A 146 -5.75 3.76 3.98
N VAL A 147 -4.88 2.86 4.43
CA VAL A 147 -4.23 1.86 3.57
C VAL A 147 -5.26 1.00 2.83
N TRP A 148 -6.28 0.50 3.55
CA TRP A 148 -7.33 -0.30 2.95
C TRP A 148 -8.10 0.47 1.87
N LEU A 149 -8.63 1.63 2.26
CA LEU A 149 -9.44 2.46 1.36
C LEU A 149 -8.65 2.98 0.16
N PHE A 150 -7.39 3.37 0.37
CA PHE A 150 -6.51 3.81 -0.71
C PHE A 150 -6.33 2.69 -1.75
N GLY A 151 -6.08 1.45 -1.30
CA GLY A 151 -5.95 0.30 -2.20
C GLY A 151 -7.21 0.06 -3.03
N ASP A 152 -8.40 0.20 -2.44
CA ASP A 152 -9.67 0.05 -3.16
C ASP A 152 -9.91 1.22 -4.15
N ILE A 153 -9.63 2.47 -3.74
CA ILE A 153 -9.78 3.65 -4.60
C ILE A 153 -8.78 3.57 -5.77
N PHE A 154 -7.52 3.24 -5.50
CA PHE A 154 -6.51 3.02 -6.54
C PHE A 154 -6.95 1.95 -7.54
N THR A 155 -7.52 0.84 -7.05
CA THR A 155 -8.05 -0.23 -7.89
C THR A 155 -9.16 0.27 -8.82
N MET A 156 -10.12 1.06 -8.31
CA MET A 156 -11.19 1.64 -9.11
C MET A 156 -10.67 2.61 -10.18
N ASN A 157 -9.71 3.47 -9.81
CA ASN A 157 -9.07 4.40 -10.75
C ASN A 157 -8.28 3.66 -11.83
N TYR A 158 -7.55 2.61 -11.45
CA TYR A 158 -6.84 1.75 -12.39
C TYR A 158 -7.79 1.06 -13.37
N MET A 159 -8.90 0.51 -12.88
CA MET A 159 -9.93 -0.09 -13.73
C MET A 159 -10.51 0.93 -14.72
N GLN A 160 -10.83 2.13 -14.26
CA GLN A 160 -11.37 3.19 -15.11
C GLN A 160 -10.36 3.62 -16.18
N HIS A 161 -9.10 3.87 -15.78
CA HIS A 161 -8.05 4.34 -16.69
C HIS A 161 -7.72 3.32 -17.79
N TYR A 162 -7.60 2.04 -17.43
CA TYR A 162 -7.26 0.94 -18.37
C TYR A 162 -8.48 0.18 -18.88
N GLN A 163 -9.70 0.67 -18.63
CA GLN A 163 -10.97 0.07 -19.08
C GLN A 163 -11.14 -1.41 -18.68
N ILE A 164 -10.64 -1.76 -17.48
CA ILE A 164 -10.79 -3.10 -16.94
C ILE A 164 -12.20 -3.28 -16.37
N THR A 165 -12.89 -4.34 -16.78
CA THR A 165 -14.25 -4.61 -16.35
C THR A 165 -14.29 -5.44 -15.06
N GLU A 166 -15.39 -5.34 -14.32
CA GLU A 166 -15.64 -6.21 -13.16
C GLU A 166 -15.65 -7.70 -13.55
N SER A 167 -16.13 -8.03 -14.74
CA SER A 167 -16.13 -9.41 -15.26
C SER A 167 -14.71 -9.94 -15.45
N PHE A 168 -13.75 -9.09 -15.86
CA PHE A 168 -12.35 -9.46 -15.95
C PHE A 168 -11.77 -9.81 -14.57
N MET A 169 -12.11 -9.04 -13.55
CA MET A 169 -11.69 -9.31 -12.17
C MET A 169 -12.35 -10.56 -11.60
N LYS A 170 -13.65 -10.75 -11.82
CA LYS A 170 -14.39 -11.95 -11.39
C LYS A 170 -13.82 -13.25 -11.95
N ALA A 171 -13.36 -13.23 -13.20
CA ALA A 171 -12.73 -14.41 -13.83
C ALA A 171 -11.38 -14.80 -13.15
N ARG A 172 -10.81 -13.91 -12.34
CA ARG A 172 -9.55 -14.10 -11.60
C ARG A 172 -9.75 -14.19 -10.09
N HIS A 173 -11.00 -14.19 -9.66
CA HIS A 173 -11.32 -14.41 -8.25
C HIS A 173 -10.98 -15.84 -7.85
N SER A 174 -10.57 -16.03 -6.59
CA SER A 174 -10.31 -17.36 -6.05
C SER A 174 -11.53 -18.27 -6.21
N ASN A 175 -11.31 -19.47 -6.68
CA ASN A 175 -12.34 -20.53 -6.77
C ASN A 175 -12.18 -21.62 -5.69
N LEU A 176 -11.33 -21.35 -4.70
CA LEU A 176 -11.08 -22.21 -3.55
C LEU A 176 -11.65 -21.62 -2.24
N GLU A 177 -12.53 -20.65 -2.34
CA GLU A 177 -13.29 -20.07 -1.23
C GLU A 177 -14.60 -20.80 -1.00
#